data_89ce78145f8df8a39bc11baf2480e226
#
_entry.id   89ce78145f8df8a39bc11baf2480e226
#
_cell.length_a   1.000
_cell.length_b   1.000
_cell.length_c   1.000
_cell.angle_alpha   90.00
_cell.angle_beta   90.00
_cell.angle_gamma   90.00
#
_symmetry.space_group_name_H-M   'P 1'
#
loop_
_entity.id
_entity.type
_entity.pdbx_description
1 polymer ?
#
loop_
_entity_poly.entity_id
_entity_poly.type
_entity_poly.pdbx_seq_one_letter_code
_entity_poly.pdbx_strand_id
1 'polypeptide(L)'
;MLYLVEASHRWIAQFHKQVKKMNLTLNEVISERHARILCWYLNTTSQVQIARITNIPNWYFERTIFPGERFLFEALPEAQLEVCRSTETGGIVCERTLCDRLRVEELSTAD
;
A
#
# COMPACT_ATOMS: atom_id res chain seq x y z
N MET A 1 -2.34 7.39 -16.27
CA MET A 1 -1.30 6.60 -15.58
C MET A 1 -0.29 7.45 -14.84
N LEU A 2 -0.43 8.76 -14.92
CA LEU A 2 0.51 9.65 -14.23
C LEU A 2 0.53 9.43 -12.73
N TYR A 3 -0.64 9.27 -12.12
CA TYR A 3 -0.69 9.06 -10.68
C TYR A 3 -0.09 7.72 -10.27
N LEU A 4 -0.15 6.72 -11.14
CA LEU A 4 0.47 5.42 -10.87
C LEU A 4 1.98 5.57 -10.79
N VAL A 5 2.57 6.29 -11.74
CA VAL A 5 4.01 6.53 -11.75
C VAL A 5 4.42 7.31 -10.50
N GLU A 6 3.65 8.33 -10.14
CA GLU A 6 3.95 9.14 -8.97
C GLU A 6 3.89 8.32 -7.67
N ALA A 7 2.83 7.52 -7.51
CA ALA A 7 2.67 6.68 -6.33
C ALA A 7 3.81 5.65 -6.24
N SER A 8 4.15 5.01 -7.36
CA SER A 8 5.23 4.03 -7.40
C SER A 8 6.57 4.67 -7.04
N HIS A 9 6.80 5.88 -7.51
CA HIS A 9 8.05 6.59 -7.25
C HIS A 9 8.24 6.85 -5.75
N ARG A 10 7.21 7.36 -5.09
CA ARG A 10 7.27 7.61 -3.64
C ARG A 10 7.50 6.33 -2.87
N TRP A 11 6.80 5.29 -3.25
CA TRP A 11 6.89 4.01 -2.58
C TRP A 11 8.29 3.42 -2.72
N ILE A 12 8.88 3.50 -3.90
CA ILE A 12 10.22 3.00 -4.15
C ILE A 12 11.24 3.70 -3.25
N ALA A 13 11.13 5.04 -3.11
CA ALA A 13 12.04 5.79 -2.26
C ALA A 13 11.97 5.31 -0.81
N GLN A 14 10.76 5.08 -0.32
CA GLN A 14 10.57 4.60 1.04
C GLN A 14 11.09 3.18 1.22
N PHE A 15 10.86 2.33 0.22
CA PHE A 15 11.35 0.96 0.23
C PHE A 15 12.88 0.92 0.32
N HIS A 16 13.56 1.77 -0.45
CA HIS A 16 15.02 1.83 -0.43
C HIS A 16 15.56 2.23 0.95
N LYS A 17 14.88 3.13 1.64
CA LYS A 17 15.26 3.50 3.00
C LYS A 17 15.17 2.33 3.95
N GLN A 18 14.08 1.56 3.85
CA GLN A 18 13.88 0.41 4.71
C GLN A 18 14.92 -0.67 4.46
N VAL A 19 15.21 -0.93 3.19
CA VAL A 19 16.21 -1.93 2.80
C VAL A 19 17.58 -1.61 3.41
N LYS A 20 17.98 -0.34 3.38
CA LYS A 20 19.25 0.07 3.98
C LYS A 20 19.27 -0.19 5.48
N LYS A 21 18.17 0.07 6.16
CA LYS A 21 18.06 -0.20 7.60
C LYS A 21 18.15 -1.68 7.91
N MET A 22 17.64 -2.52 7.02
CA MET A 22 17.61 -3.96 7.20
C MET A 22 18.91 -4.65 6.83
N ASN A 23 19.83 -3.90 6.22
CA ASN A 23 21.15 -4.46 5.84
C ASN A 23 21.01 -5.69 4.94
N LEU A 24 20.12 -5.63 3.96
CA LEU A 24 19.86 -6.74 3.06
C LEU A 24 20.88 -6.80 1.92
N THR A 25 21.14 -7.99 1.43
CA THR A 25 21.93 -8.17 0.22
C THR A 25 21.11 -7.81 -1.02
N LEU A 26 21.78 -7.62 -2.15
CA LEU A 26 21.10 -7.31 -3.39
C LEU A 26 20.13 -8.42 -3.80
N ASN A 27 20.54 -9.69 -3.64
CA ASN A 27 19.68 -10.81 -3.99
C ASN A 27 18.42 -10.85 -3.11
N GLU A 28 18.57 -10.56 -1.83
CA GLU A 28 17.44 -10.50 -0.92
C GLU A 28 16.48 -9.37 -1.33
N VAL A 29 17.01 -8.22 -1.72
CA VAL A 29 16.20 -7.11 -2.17
C VAL A 29 15.40 -7.48 -3.42
N ILE A 30 16.05 -8.11 -4.39
CA ILE A 30 15.40 -8.52 -5.64
C ILE A 30 14.30 -9.55 -5.36
N SER A 31 14.59 -10.54 -4.52
CA SER A 31 13.60 -11.55 -4.15
C SER A 31 12.39 -10.93 -3.48
N GLU A 32 12.61 -10.00 -2.57
CA GLU A 32 11.54 -9.33 -1.86
C GLU A 32 10.66 -8.54 -2.82
N ARG A 33 11.27 -7.82 -3.76
CA ARG A 33 10.48 -7.06 -4.73
C ARG A 33 9.65 -7.97 -5.62
N HIS A 34 10.18 -9.12 -6.00
CA HIS A 34 9.43 -10.07 -6.84
C HIS A 34 8.25 -10.68 -6.10
N ALA A 35 8.30 -10.73 -4.76
CA ALA A 35 7.19 -11.25 -3.98
C ALA A 35 6.05 -10.26 -3.81
N ARG A 36 6.26 -9.01 -4.17
CA ARG A 36 5.24 -7.98 -3.99
C ARG A 36 4.23 -7.98 -5.12
N ILE A 37 3.04 -7.55 -4.77
CA ILE A 37 1.94 -7.43 -5.73
C ILE A 37 1.52 -5.98 -5.82
N LEU A 38 0.98 -5.60 -6.97
CA LEU A 38 0.41 -4.27 -7.15
C LEU A 38 -1.02 -4.29 -6.63
N CYS A 39 -1.33 -3.34 -5.77
CA CYS A 39 -2.64 -3.21 -5.13
C CYS A 39 -3.22 -1.84 -5.41
N TRP A 40 -4.54 -1.72 -5.27
CA TRP A 40 -5.19 -0.41 -5.35
C TRP A 40 -6.29 -0.31 -4.32
N TYR A 41 -6.53 0.91 -3.88
CA TYR A 41 -7.58 1.24 -2.95
C TYR A 41 -8.23 2.55 -3.37
N LEU A 42 -9.55 2.60 -3.31
CA LEU A 42 -10.31 3.81 -3.65
C LEU A 42 -11.08 4.26 -2.41
N ASN A 43 -10.88 5.52 -2.02
CA ASN A 43 -11.67 6.10 -0.95
C ASN A 43 -13.02 6.55 -1.52
N THR A 44 -14.04 5.73 -1.31
CA THR A 44 -15.39 6.01 -1.81
C THR A 44 -16.21 6.83 -0.81
N THR A 45 -15.64 7.19 0.32
CA THR A 45 -16.35 7.96 1.35
C THR A 45 -16.18 9.45 1.11
N SER A 46 -16.91 10.24 1.85
CA SER A 46 -16.80 11.70 1.81
C SER A 46 -15.78 12.22 2.81
N GLN A 47 -15.04 11.34 3.48
CA GLN A 47 -14.10 11.72 4.52
C GLN A 47 -12.67 11.35 4.12
N VAL A 48 -11.72 12.10 4.67
CA VAL A 48 -10.31 11.76 4.56
C VAL A 48 -10.05 10.48 5.35
N GLN A 49 -9.24 9.61 4.79
CA GLN A 49 -8.86 8.35 5.43
C GLN A 49 -7.36 8.28 5.56
N ILE A 50 -6.89 7.57 6.58
CA ILE A 50 -5.48 7.26 6.76
C ILE A 50 -5.29 5.78 6.52
N ALA A 51 -4.50 5.44 5.51
CA ALA A 51 -4.19 4.06 5.18
C ALA A 51 -2.79 3.75 5.65
N ARG A 52 -2.61 2.58 6.27
CA ARG A 52 -1.30 2.18 6.75
C ARG A 52 -1.14 0.67 6.74
N ILE A 53 0.11 0.24 6.69
CA ILE A 53 0.47 -1.17 6.82
C ILE A 53 1.51 -1.24 7.94
N THR A 54 1.20 -2.03 8.97
CA THR A 54 2.04 -2.13 10.16
C THR A 54 2.35 -3.56 10.56
N ASN A 55 1.83 -4.54 9.82
CA ASN A 55 1.95 -5.95 10.22
C ASN A 55 3.12 -6.68 9.57
N ILE A 56 3.94 -5.99 8.78
CA ILE A 56 5.10 -6.59 8.14
C ILE A 56 6.34 -6.20 8.92
N PRO A 57 7.16 -7.15 9.37
CA PRO A 57 8.38 -6.83 10.11
C PRO A 57 9.30 -5.92 9.31
N ASN A 58 9.85 -4.92 9.98
CA ASN A 58 10.83 -3.99 9.41
C ASN A 58 10.31 -3.19 8.22
N TRP A 59 8.99 -3.11 8.07
CA TRP A 59 8.41 -2.33 6.98
C TRP A 59 7.15 -1.63 7.47
N TYR A 60 7.07 -0.33 7.20
CA TYR A 60 5.96 0.50 7.62
C TYR A 60 5.56 1.41 6.47
N PHE A 61 4.27 1.60 6.33
CA PHE A 61 3.72 2.44 5.27
C PHE A 61 2.51 3.20 5.82
N GLU A 62 2.41 4.47 5.51
CA GLU A 62 1.26 5.28 5.89
C GLU A 62 1.00 6.36 4.86
N ARG A 63 -0.27 6.58 4.56
CA ARG A 63 -0.65 7.60 3.59
C ARG A 63 -2.05 8.13 3.87
N THR A 64 -2.24 9.44 3.67
CA THR A 64 -3.55 10.07 3.70
C THR A 64 -4.22 9.91 2.34
N ILE A 65 -5.47 9.50 2.33
CA ILE A 65 -6.24 9.29 1.10
C ILE A 65 -7.48 10.16 1.15
N PHE A 66 -7.59 11.08 0.22
CA PHE A 66 -8.70 12.04 0.16
C PHE A 66 -9.93 11.40 -0.49
N PRO A 67 -11.13 11.95 -0.25
CA PRO A 67 -12.34 11.44 -0.89
C PRO A 67 -12.19 11.36 -2.40
N GLY A 68 -12.56 10.22 -2.97
CA GLY A 68 -12.46 9.99 -4.41
C GLY A 68 -11.07 9.66 -4.90
N GLU A 69 -10.07 9.71 -4.04
CA GLU A 69 -8.70 9.42 -4.43
C GLU A 69 -8.49 7.92 -4.59
N ARG A 70 -7.80 7.58 -5.66
CA ARG A 70 -7.40 6.21 -5.94
C ARG A 70 -5.92 6.07 -5.60
N PHE A 71 -5.59 5.06 -4.82
CA PHE A 71 -4.23 4.88 -4.34
C PHE A 71 -3.68 3.54 -4.83
N LEU A 72 -2.58 3.60 -5.56
CA LEU A 72 -1.88 2.42 -6.07
C LEU A 72 -0.60 2.23 -5.29
N PHE A 73 -0.33 0.99 -4.88
CA PHE A 73 0.84 0.68 -4.06
C PHE A 73 1.25 -0.76 -4.26
N GLU A 74 2.50 -1.06 -3.91
CA GLU A 74 3.01 -2.41 -3.93
C GLU A 74 3.17 -2.91 -2.50
N ALA A 75 2.81 -4.17 -2.26
CA ALA A 75 2.89 -4.76 -0.93
C ALA A 75 2.98 -6.27 -1.03
N LEU A 76 3.41 -6.90 0.05
CA LEU A 76 3.34 -8.36 0.15
C LEU A 76 1.88 -8.78 0.25
N PRO A 77 1.51 -9.93 -0.33
CA PRO A 77 0.11 -10.38 -0.27
C PRO A 77 -0.44 -10.52 1.15
N GLU A 78 0.40 -10.87 2.11
CA GLU A 78 0.00 -11.05 3.50
C GLU A 78 -0.05 -9.75 4.28
N ALA A 79 0.37 -8.64 3.70
CA ALA A 79 0.25 -7.34 4.35
C ALA A 79 -1.22 -6.98 4.54
N GLN A 80 -1.52 -6.27 5.61
CA GLN A 80 -2.87 -5.81 5.90
C GLN A 80 -2.91 -4.30 5.77
N LEU A 81 -3.77 -3.83 4.88
CA LEU A 81 -4.02 -2.40 4.78
C LEU A 81 -5.06 -2.03 5.82
N GLU A 82 -4.67 -1.20 6.77
CA GLU A 82 -5.57 -0.66 7.77
C GLU A 82 -6.00 0.73 7.34
N VAL A 83 -7.30 0.95 7.20
CA VAL A 83 -7.84 2.24 6.79
C VAL A 83 -8.66 2.80 7.92
N CYS A 84 -8.26 3.96 8.41
CA CYS A 84 -8.87 4.60 9.56
C CYS A 84 -9.53 5.92 9.15
N ARG A 85 -10.63 6.24 9.81
CA ARG A 85 -11.35 7.50 9.62
C ARG A 85 -11.91 8.00 10.95
N SER A 86 -12.20 9.27 11.00
CA SER A 86 -12.86 9.84 12.18
C SER A 86 -14.37 9.52 12.16
N THR A 87 -14.95 9.36 13.32
CA THR A 87 -16.39 9.26 13.45
C THR A 87 -16.97 10.62 13.83
N GLU A 88 -18.28 10.78 13.70
CA GLU A 88 -18.96 12.03 14.04
C GLU A 88 -18.85 12.36 15.53
N THR A 89 -18.65 11.36 16.37
CA THR A 89 -18.52 11.54 17.80
C THR A 89 -17.08 11.77 18.25
N GLY A 90 -16.14 11.91 17.31
CA GLY A 90 -14.75 12.17 17.64
C GLY A 90 -13.90 10.94 17.86
N GLY A 91 -14.47 9.75 17.67
CA GLY A 91 -13.71 8.51 17.73
C GLY A 91 -13.01 8.20 16.42
N ILE A 92 -12.27 7.10 16.42
CA ILE A 92 -11.58 6.61 15.22
C ILE A 92 -12.03 5.18 14.97
N VAL A 93 -12.38 4.90 13.72
CA VAL A 93 -12.77 3.56 13.28
C VAL A 93 -11.78 3.12 12.23
N CYS A 94 -11.27 1.90 12.37
CA CYS A 94 -10.31 1.32 11.41
C CYS A 94 -10.83 0.00 10.89
N GLU A 95 -10.63 -0.22 9.59
CA GLU A 95 -10.95 -1.49 8.94
C GLU A 95 -9.67 -2.05 8.35
N ARG A 96 -9.54 -3.37 8.35
CA ARG A 96 -8.36 -4.05 7.82
C ARG A 96 -8.74 -4.94 6.66
N THR A 97 -7.93 -4.90 5.63
CA THR A 97 -8.11 -5.73 4.44
C THR A 97 -6.76 -6.31 4.02
N LEU A 98 -6.74 -7.59 3.72
CA LEU A 98 -5.52 -8.21 3.17
C LEU A 98 -5.21 -7.58 1.83
N CYS A 99 -3.95 -7.23 1.63
CA CYS A 99 -3.51 -6.62 0.38
C CYS A 99 -3.73 -7.55 -0.80
N ASP A 100 -3.69 -8.86 -0.57
CA ASP A 100 -3.98 -9.82 -1.63
C ASP A 100 -5.37 -9.61 -2.23
N ARG A 101 -6.32 -9.15 -1.45
CA ARG A 101 -7.68 -8.87 -1.92
C ARG A 101 -7.78 -7.56 -2.69
N LEU A 102 -6.77 -6.74 -2.61
CA LEU A 102 -6.71 -5.45 -3.30
C LEU A 102 -5.83 -5.54 -4.55
N ARG A 103 -5.43 -6.73 -4.93
CA ARG A 103 -4.56 -6.97 -6.07
C ARG A 103 -5.16 -6.44 -7.35
N VAL A 104 -4.36 -5.70 -8.11
CA VAL A 104 -4.74 -5.31 -9.46
C VAL A 104 -4.62 -6.56 -10.32
N GLU A 105 -5.75 -7.00 -10.86
CA GLU A 105 -5.75 -8.16 -11.73
C GLU A 105 -5.30 -7.72 -13.11
N GLU A 106 -4.36 -8.47 -13.66
CA GLU A 106 -3.98 -8.24 -15.04
C GLU A 106 -5.13 -8.67 -15.92
N LEU A 107 -5.56 -7.74 -16.76
CA LEU A 107 -6.50 -8.14 -17.80
C LEU A 107 -5.78 -9.12 -18.69
N SER A 108 -6.36 -10.29 -18.83
CA SER A 108 -5.78 -11.29 -19.68
C SER A 108 -5.89 -10.81 -21.11
N THR A 109 -4.88 -10.17 -21.57
CA THR A 109 -4.84 -9.67 -22.94
C THR A 109 -4.29 -10.70 -23.90
N ALA A 110 -3.93 -11.81 -23.35
CA ALA A 110 -3.38 -12.90 -24.16
C ALA A 110 -4.41 -13.51 -25.07
N ASP A 111 -5.58 -13.15 -24.89
CA ASP A 111 -6.66 -13.75 -25.66
C ASP A 111 -6.85 -13.14 -26.97
#